data_94da93876d094e29cbbd3a208f91ecc6
#
_entry.id   94da93876d094e29cbbd3a208f91ecc6
#
_cell.length_a   1.000
_cell.length_b   1.000
_cell.length_c   1.000
_cell.angle_alpha   90.00
_cell.angle_beta   90.00
_cell.angle_gamma   90.00
#
_symmetry.space_group_name_H-M   'P 1'
#
loop_
_entity.id
_entity.type
_entity.pdbx_description
1 polymer ?
#
loop_
_entity_poly.entity_id
_entity_poly.type
_entity_poly.pdbx_seq_one_letter_code
_entity_poly.pdbx_strand_id
1 'polypeptide(L)'
;MGDAGAARAESPDLLETRRRNEILDTASQLFGSNGLRVSLEEIATACGIKPGSLYHHFDSKEAILVELVQRYHADLDRVADRVVVKARPESADAAEAQIVALAHAIAQCAAGHGAALHFTFYDPPAGASDELIRLAKREPTAIRAAMLSALQAGETASLVRPGLDLPIVSDRFCQTMLHVGLNLFHSSPPDKVATIQSGILLHGIAVKSPRSADLDKSNAFLAVKEVVKTWPRSDVVDRSDRASWLRSVARTEFGRRGYEVTTVRDIAAAAGLGTGSVYRVIGSKEELLTSIMREFSERAIAGWSAVLGSDSTTIEKLDAACWLQINVMERFYDEFRIQLAWLRQVPPEIPSLGWSFPQLLKALRAELAAGVKAANLRLDRPSTGLAARCVIEMTWIPENIVREIGARGAQQHARDVFLRGIAKR
;
A
#
# COMPACT_ATOMS: atom_id res chain seq x y z
N MET A 1 4.93 59.14 21.99
CA MET A 1 3.52 58.86 21.75
C MET A 1 3.45 57.49 21.09
N GLY A 2 2.98 56.54 21.87
CA GLY A 2 3.00 55.15 21.50
C GLY A 2 1.95 54.81 20.46
N ASP A 3 2.33 53.98 19.52
CA ASP A 3 1.42 53.21 18.67
C ASP A 3 1.36 51.77 19.23
N ALA A 4 0.32 51.53 20.02
CA ALA A 4 0.02 50.22 20.54
C ALA A 4 -0.68 49.44 19.41
N GLY A 5 0.07 48.59 18.74
CA GLY A 5 -0.46 47.63 17.78
C GLY A 5 -1.55 46.78 18.45
N ALA A 6 -2.80 47.10 18.20
CA ALA A 6 -3.95 46.30 18.60
C ALA A 6 -3.88 44.92 17.89
N ALA A 7 -3.50 43.88 18.63
CA ALA A 7 -3.72 42.51 18.21
C ALA A 7 -5.20 42.32 17.89
N ARG A 8 -5.54 42.19 16.62
CA ARG A 8 -6.91 41.82 16.19
C ARG A 8 -7.28 40.49 16.86
N ALA A 9 -8.20 40.53 17.79
CA ALA A 9 -8.76 39.29 18.33
C ALA A 9 -9.35 38.47 17.19
N GLU A 10 -8.86 37.23 17.05
CA GLU A 10 -9.39 36.26 16.05
C GLU A 10 -10.90 36.06 16.36
N SER A 11 -11.70 35.95 15.29
CA SER A 11 -13.14 35.72 15.48
C SER A 11 -13.37 34.38 16.18
N PRO A 12 -14.43 34.22 17.00
CA PRO A 12 -14.76 32.97 17.67
C PRO A 12 -14.83 31.77 16.69
N ASP A 13 -15.37 31.98 15.49
CA ASP A 13 -15.49 30.97 14.44
C ASP A 13 -14.11 30.49 13.91
N LEU A 14 -13.13 31.40 13.80
CA LEU A 14 -11.79 31.07 13.40
C LEU A 14 -11.05 30.25 14.47
N LEU A 15 -11.26 30.58 15.75
CA LEU A 15 -10.69 29.84 16.87
C LEU A 15 -11.29 28.41 16.95
N GLU A 16 -12.60 28.29 16.73
CA GLU A 16 -13.29 27.01 16.72
C GLU A 16 -12.80 26.13 15.56
N THR A 17 -12.71 26.69 14.36
CA THR A 17 -12.17 25.98 13.16
C THR A 17 -10.73 25.53 13.38
N ARG A 18 -9.89 26.39 13.97
CA ARG A 18 -8.50 26.06 14.30
C ARG A 18 -8.42 24.90 15.28
N ARG A 19 -9.24 24.94 16.35
CA ARG A 19 -9.26 23.89 17.36
C ARG A 19 -9.73 22.55 16.80
N ARG A 20 -10.76 22.59 15.95
CA ARG A 20 -11.24 21.41 15.24
C ARG A 20 -10.15 20.77 14.37
N ASN A 21 -9.36 21.58 13.66
CA ASN A 21 -8.23 21.12 12.86
C ASN A 21 -7.13 20.49 13.74
N GLU A 22 -6.76 21.10 14.86
CA GLU A 22 -5.78 20.55 15.81
C GLU A 22 -6.20 19.17 16.33
N ILE A 23 -7.50 18.98 16.62
CA ILE A 23 -8.04 17.67 17.03
C ILE A 23 -7.91 16.64 15.91
N LEU A 24 -8.25 17.01 14.69
CA LEU A 24 -8.14 16.12 13.53
C LEU A 24 -6.70 15.72 13.22
N ASP A 25 -5.76 16.66 13.29
CA ASP A 25 -4.34 16.38 13.07
C ASP A 25 -3.80 15.43 14.14
N THR A 26 -4.15 15.66 15.41
CA THR A 26 -3.78 14.78 16.53
C THR A 26 -4.41 13.39 16.37
N ALA A 27 -5.70 13.32 16.03
CA ALA A 27 -6.40 12.05 15.79
C ALA A 27 -5.79 11.29 14.63
N SER A 28 -5.44 11.99 13.52
CA SER A 28 -4.76 11.39 12.36
C SER A 28 -3.42 10.77 12.74
N GLN A 29 -2.61 11.45 13.55
CA GLN A 29 -1.33 10.91 14.04
C GLN A 29 -1.52 9.68 14.91
N LEU A 30 -2.47 9.73 15.86
CA LEU A 30 -2.77 8.61 16.74
C LEU A 30 -3.33 7.40 15.96
N PHE A 31 -4.24 7.61 15.02
CA PHE A 31 -4.75 6.54 14.16
C PHE A 31 -3.65 5.94 13.26
N GLY A 32 -2.72 6.77 12.79
CA GLY A 32 -1.58 6.33 12.00
C GLY A 32 -0.59 5.45 12.79
N SER A 33 -0.39 5.71 14.08
CA SER A 33 0.55 4.97 14.94
C SER A 33 -0.09 3.81 15.69
N ASN A 34 -1.30 4.00 16.22
CA ASN A 34 -1.96 3.06 17.14
C ASN A 34 -3.18 2.36 16.52
N GLY A 35 -3.49 2.66 15.25
CA GLY A 35 -4.66 2.11 14.56
C GLY A 35 -5.99 2.61 15.12
N LEU A 36 -7.09 1.94 14.74
CA LEU A 36 -8.43 2.33 15.12
C LEU A 36 -8.82 1.97 16.58
N ARG A 37 -7.91 1.42 17.39
CA ARG A 37 -8.17 1.20 18.83
C ARG A 37 -8.21 2.47 19.64
N VAL A 38 -7.58 3.54 19.16
CA VAL A 38 -7.52 4.84 19.85
C VAL A 38 -8.91 5.31 20.25
N SER A 39 -9.05 5.66 21.52
CA SER A 39 -10.30 6.18 22.12
C SER A 39 -10.39 7.70 21.98
N LEU A 40 -11.60 8.26 22.13
CA LEU A 40 -11.79 9.71 22.19
C LEU A 40 -11.08 10.33 23.40
N GLU A 41 -10.96 9.59 24.51
CA GLU A 41 -10.25 10.05 25.71
C GLU A 41 -8.74 10.21 25.45
N GLU A 42 -8.13 9.25 24.72
CA GLU A 42 -6.72 9.33 24.32
C GLU A 42 -6.50 10.51 23.37
N ILE A 43 -7.41 10.75 22.42
CA ILE A 43 -7.34 11.92 21.53
C ILE A 43 -7.46 13.21 22.35
N ALA A 44 -8.43 13.31 23.26
CA ALA A 44 -8.61 14.50 24.10
C ALA A 44 -7.35 14.76 24.95
N THR A 45 -6.78 13.71 25.56
CA THR A 45 -5.55 13.79 26.35
C THR A 45 -4.38 14.30 25.52
N ALA A 46 -4.19 13.75 24.33
CA ALA A 46 -3.14 14.17 23.41
C ALA A 46 -3.30 15.62 22.91
N CYS A 47 -4.56 16.08 22.77
CA CYS A 47 -4.87 17.49 22.46
C CYS A 47 -4.75 18.44 23.68
N GLY A 48 -4.48 17.92 24.88
CA GLY A 48 -4.44 18.70 26.11
C GLY A 48 -5.80 19.29 26.52
N ILE A 49 -6.92 18.61 26.18
CA ILE A 49 -8.29 19.02 26.54
C ILE A 49 -9.01 17.96 27.36
N LYS A 50 -10.05 18.38 28.04
CA LYS A 50 -10.95 17.46 28.75
C LYS A 50 -11.82 16.69 27.73
N PRO A 51 -12.16 15.40 27.98
CA PRO A 51 -13.06 14.65 27.10
C PRO A 51 -14.37 15.38 26.77
N GLY A 52 -14.99 16.06 27.75
CA GLY A 52 -16.20 16.87 27.53
C GLY A 52 -16.01 17.99 26.49
N SER A 53 -14.82 18.60 26.44
CA SER A 53 -14.55 19.66 25.45
C SER A 53 -14.38 19.06 24.04
N LEU A 54 -13.90 17.81 23.91
CA LEU A 54 -13.80 17.14 22.62
C LEU A 54 -15.19 16.85 22.04
N TYR A 55 -16.15 16.46 22.88
CA TYR A 55 -17.53 16.22 22.47
C TYR A 55 -18.26 17.48 21.94
N HIS A 56 -17.81 18.69 22.26
CA HIS A 56 -18.33 19.91 21.62
C HIS A 56 -17.91 20.04 20.16
N HIS A 57 -16.79 19.40 19.76
CA HIS A 57 -16.28 19.45 18.39
C HIS A 57 -16.66 18.22 17.57
N PHE A 58 -16.73 17.03 18.20
CA PHE A 58 -17.02 15.75 17.53
C PHE A 58 -17.89 14.86 18.41
N ASP A 59 -19.07 14.50 17.92
CA ASP A 59 -20.04 13.69 18.65
C ASP A 59 -19.56 12.24 18.86
N SER A 60 -18.66 11.77 18.01
CA SER A 60 -18.15 10.39 18.03
C SER A 60 -16.78 10.25 17.37
N LYS A 61 -16.10 9.14 17.63
CA LYS A 61 -14.90 8.76 16.89
C LYS A 61 -15.17 8.57 15.39
N GLU A 62 -16.36 8.11 15.05
CA GLU A 62 -16.78 7.97 13.67
C GLU A 62 -16.89 9.32 12.96
N ALA A 63 -17.39 10.38 13.62
CA ALA A 63 -17.42 11.72 13.07
C ALA A 63 -16.02 12.24 12.72
N ILE A 64 -15.01 11.92 13.53
CA ILE A 64 -13.60 12.22 13.23
C ILE A 64 -13.14 11.46 11.99
N LEU A 65 -13.42 10.15 11.91
CA LEU A 65 -13.04 9.32 10.76
C LEU A 65 -13.70 9.79 9.47
N VAL A 66 -14.99 10.10 9.51
CA VAL A 66 -15.73 10.66 8.36
C VAL A 66 -15.05 11.91 7.85
N GLU A 67 -14.74 12.87 8.73
CA GLU A 67 -14.11 14.12 8.31
C GLU A 67 -12.67 13.90 7.76
N LEU A 68 -11.89 13.02 8.38
CA LEU A 68 -10.56 12.70 7.87
C LEU A 68 -10.63 12.08 6.46
N VAL A 69 -11.56 11.15 6.22
CA VAL A 69 -11.72 10.51 4.90
C VAL A 69 -12.29 11.47 3.87
N GLN A 70 -13.24 12.37 4.27
CA GLN A 70 -13.75 13.44 3.40
C GLN A 70 -12.63 14.39 2.95
N ARG A 71 -11.77 14.83 3.88
CA ARG A 71 -10.62 15.69 3.56
C ARG A 71 -9.65 15.02 2.62
N TYR A 72 -9.35 13.76 2.88
CA TYR A 72 -8.50 12.96 1.99
C TYR A 72 -9.03 12.93 0.55
N HIS A 73 -10.31 12.61 0.36
CA HIS A 73 -10.90 12.57 -0.97
C HIS A 73 -10.95 13.96 -1.63
N ALA A 74 -11.29 15.00 -0.87
CA ALA A 74 -11.33 16.36 -1.38
C ALA A 74 -9.95 16.85 -1.82
N ASP A 75 -8.88 16.47 -1.11
CA ASP A 75 -7.52 16.81 -1.47
C ASP A 75 -7.04 16.04 -2.71
N LEU A 76 -7.40 14.76 -2.84
CA LEU A 76 -7.13 14.01 -4.07
C LEU A 76 -7.84 14.60 -5.29
N ASP A 77 -9.11 15.00 -5.15
CA ASP A 77 -9.85 15.65 -6.23
C ASP A 77 -9.16 16.98 -6.61
N ARG A 78 -8.73 17.78 -5.63
CA ARG A 78 -7.97 19.02 -5.90
C ARG A 78 -6.62 18.76 -6.60
N VAL A 79 -5.96 17.65 -6.30
CA VAL A 79 -4.74 17.25 -7.03
C VAL A 79 -5.07 16.98 -8.49
N ALA A 80 -6.15 16.24 -8.77
CA ALA A 80 -6.58 15.96 -10.14
C ALA A 80 -6.93 17.25 -10.91
N ASP A 81 -7.72 18.16 -10.31
CA ASP A 81 -8.18 19.41 -10.94
C ASP A 81 -7.01 20.31 -11.36
N ARG A 82 -5.95 20.39 -10.54
CA ARG A 82 -4.75 21.21 -10.83
C ARG A 82 -4.00 20.77 -12.09
N VAL A 83 -4.15 19.53 -12.49
CA VAL A 83 -3.45 18.95 -13.66
C VAL A 83 -4.28 19.14 -14.94
N VAL A 84 -5.60 18.99 -14.83
CA VAL A 84 -6.52 19.17 -15.97
C VAL A 84 -6.41 20.58 -16.58
N VAL A 85 -6.06 21.58 -15.80
CA VAL A 85 -5.93 23.00 -16.23
C VAL A 85 -4.63 23.28 -16.99
N LYS A 86 -3.63 22.38 -16.99
CA LYS A 86 -2.35 22.60 -17.68
C LYS A 86 -2.48 22.39 -19.19
N ALA A 87 -1.79 23.27 -19.94
CA ALA A 87 -1.71 23.17 -21.39
C ALA A 87 -1.16 21.80 -21.84
N ARG A 88 -1.57 21.37 -23.06
CA ARG A 88 -1.07 20.15 -23.68
C ARG A 88 0.46 20.23 -23.81
N PRO A 89 1.22 19.20 -23.41
CA PRO A 89 2.68 19.26 -23.47
C PRO A 89 3.17 19.35 -24.92
N GLU A 90 4.10 20.26 -25.17
CA GLU A 90 4.65 20.50 -26.50
C GLU A 90 5.83 19.59 -26.85
N SER A 91 6.36 18.86 -25.86
CA SER A 91 7.50 17.96 -26.02
C SER A 91 7.41 16.75 -25.08
N ALA A 92 8.24 15.73 -25.36
CA ALA A 92 8.39 14.56 -24.50
C ALA A 92 8.82 14.96 -23.07
N ASP A 93 9.79 15.86 -22.94
CA ASP A 93 10.29 16.34 -21.64
C ASP A 93 9.21 17.08 -20.85
N ALA A 94 8.37 17.88 -21.52
CA ALA A 94 7.25 18.56 -20.89
C ALA A 94 6.17 17.55 -20.43
N ALA A 95 5.92 16.52 -21.21
CA ALA A 95 4.99 15.44 -20.85
C ALA A 95 5.51 14.63 -19.64
N GLU A 96 6.80 14.31 -19.63
CA GLU A 96 7.44 13.64 -18.50
C GLU A 96 7.33 14.49 -17.22
N ALA A 97 7.65 15.76 -17.30
CA ALA A 97 7.55 16.70 -16.17
C ALA A 97 6.10 16.78 -15.63
N GLN A 98 5.08 16.72 -16.49
CA GLN A 98 3.67 16.70 -16.05
C GLN A 98 3.31 15.41 -15.32
N ILE A 99 3.71 14.24 -15.84
CA ILE A 99 3.46 12.94 -15.21
C ILE A 99 4.16 12.87 -13.85
N VAL A 100 5.42 13.28 -13.77
CA VAL A 100 6.20 13.30 -12.52
C VAL A 100 5.58 14.26 -11.51
N ALA A 101 5.19 15.46 -11.93
CA ALA A 101 4.55 16.44 -11.04
C ALA A 101 3.23 15.91 -10.46
N LEU A 102 2.41 15.23 -11.27
CA LEU A 102 1.18 14.59 -10.79
C LEU A 102 1.49 13.45 -9.82
N ALA A 103 2.46 12.59 -10.14
CA ALA A 103 2.89 11.51 -9.26
C ALA A 103 3.34 12.04 -7.89
N HIS A 104 4.17 13.09 -7.86
CA HIS A 104 4.60 13.74 -6.61
C HIS A 104 3.41 14.33 -5.83
N ALA A 105 2.48 15.02 -6.51
CA ALA A 105 1.31 15.60 -5.86
C ALA A 105 0.42 14.53 -5.21
N ILE A 106 0.22 13.39 -5.88
CA ILE A 106 -0.53 12.24 -5.31
C ILE A 106 0.22 11.69 -4.09
N ALA A 107 1.52 11.48 -4.19
CA ALA A 107 2.33 10.93 -3.09
C ALA A 107 2.35 11.85 -1.87
N GLN A 108 2.47 13.15 -2.05
CA GLN A 108 2.42 14.15 -0.97
C GLN A 108 1.03 14.17 -0.32
N CYS A 109 -0.05 14.16 -1.11
CA CYS A 109 -1.41 14.08 -0.60
C CYS A 109 -1.61 12.80 0.23
N ALA A 110 -1.21 11.65 -0.30
CA ALA A 110 -1.31 10.37 0.39
C ALA A 110 -0.55 10.36 1.72
N ALA A 111 0.67 10.91 1.74
CA ALA A 111 1.49 11.01 2.95
C ALA A 111 0.86 11.92 4.01
N GLY A 112 0.21 13.00 3.60
CA GLY A 112 -0.52 13.91 4.49
C GLY A 112 -1.79 13.28 5.09
N HIS A 113 -2.34 12.25 4.45
CA HIS A 113 -3.61 11.61 4.83
C HIS A 113 -3.45 10.11 5.18
N GLY A 114 -2.29 9.70 5.69
CA GLY A 114 -1.97 8.29 5.92
C GLY A 114 -3.01 7.52 6.74
N ALA A 115 -3.60 8.12 7.77
CA ALA A 115 -4.64 7.48 8.59
C ALA A 115 -5.94 7.24 7.80
N ALA A 116 -6.40 8.24 7.03
CA ALA A 116 -7.59 8.11 6.19
C ALA A 116 -7.36 7.08 5.07
N LEU A 117 -6.23 7.16 4.40
CA LEU A 117 -5.83 6.18 3.39
C LEU A 117 -5.80 4.76 3.96
N HIS A 118 -5.19 4.60 5.15
CA HIS A 118 -5.14 3.30 5.82
C HIS A 118 -6.55 2.76 6.11
N PHE A 119 -7.47 3.61 6.55
CA PHE A 119 -8.85 3.22 6.82
C PHE A 119 -9.56 2.69 5.57
N THR A 120 -9.31 3.26 4.39
CA THR A 120 -9.93 2.81 3.13
C THR A 120 -9.47 1.43 2.65
N PHE A 121 -8.42 0.84 3.26
CA PHE A 121 -7.97 -0.52 2.95
C PHE A 121 -8.79 -1.61 3.64
N TYR A 122 -9.64 -1.25 4.62
CA TYR A 122 -10.44 -2.22 5.39
C TYR A 122 -11.92 -1.96 5.20
N ASP A 123 -12.71 -2.99 5.46
CA ASP A 123 -14.15 -2.82 5.55
C ASP A 123 -14.48 -1.94 6.75
N PRO A 124 -15.43 -1.02 6.60
CA PRO A 124 -15.93 -0.22 7.72
C PRO A 124 -16.39 -1.13 8.88
N PRO A 125 -16.28 -0.65 10.15
CA PRO A 125 -16.74 -1.40 11.31
C PRO A 125 -18.22 -1.80 11.18
N ALA A 126 -18.61 -2.90 11.82
CA ALA A 126 -20.01 -3.26 11.92
C ALA A 126 -20.81 -2.16 12.64
N GLY A 127 -21.90 -1.69 12.02
CA GLY A 127 -22.69 -0.57 12.52
C GLY A 127 -22.19 0.82 12.13
N ALA A 128 -21.17 0.91 11.24
CA ALA A 128 -20.77 2.19 10.65
C ALA A 128 -21.95 2.84 9.90
N SER A 129 -21.99 4.18 9.88
CA SER A 129 -22.98 4.94 9.13
C SER A 129 -22.84 4.69 7.62
N ASP A 130 -23.95 4.89 6.90
CA ASP A 130 -23.96 4.81 5.44
C ASP A 130 -22.95 5.78 4.80
N GLU A 131 -22.73 6.93 5.44
CA GLU A 131 -21.76 7.92 5.00
C GLU A 131 -20.33 7.39 5.10
N LEU A 132 -19.94 6.81 6.23
CA LEU A 132 -18.61 6.24 6.42
C LEU A 132 -18.37 5.08 5.46
N ILE A 133 -19.39 4.21 5.27
CA ILE A 133 -19.35 3.10 4.31
C ILE A 133 -19.12 3.62 2.89
N ARG A 134 -19.87 4.64 2.47
CA ARG A 134 -19.75 5.25 1.14
C ARG A 134 -18.37 5.88 0.92
N LEU A 135 -17.86 6.59 1.92
CA LEU A 135 -16.55 7.24 1.85
C LEU A 135 -15.41 6.23 1.81
N ALA A 136 -15.46 5.19 2.64
CA ALA A 136 -14.43 4.14 2.66
C ALA A 136 -14.34 3.36 1.34
N LYS A 137 -15.48 3.19 0.65
CA LYS A 137 -15.57 2.49 -0.64
C LYS A 137 -15.37 3.40 -1.85
N ARG A 138 -15.19 4.70 -1.64
CA ARG A 138 -15.00 5.64 -2.74
C ARG A 138 -13.67 5.41 -3.42
N GLU A 139 -13.72 5.10 -4.72
CA GLU A 139 -12.52 4.96 -5.53
C GLU A 139 -11.94 6.33 -5.95
N PRO A 140 -10.62 6.47 -6.07
CA PRO A 140 -9.94 7.71 -6.46
C PRO A 140 -9.97 7.90 -7.98
N THR A 141 -11.16 7.95 -8.58
CA THR A 141 -11.36 8.00 -10.04
C THR A 141 -10.81 9.28 -10.68
N ALA A 142 -10.86 10.41 -9.97
CA ALA A 142 -10.39 11.70 -10.48
C ALA A 142 -8.89 11.69 -10.79
N ILE A 143 -8.05 11.21 -9.86
CA ILE A 143 -6.60 11.13 -10.09
C ILE A 143 -6.24 10.08 -11.16
N ARG A 144 -7.00 8.98 -11.26
CA ARG A 144 -6.82 8.00 -12.34
C ARG A 144 -7.10 8.63 -13.70
N ALA A 145 -8.19 9.37 -13.83
CA ALA A 145 -8.54 10.08 -15.08
C ALA A 145 -7.48 11.14 -15.44
N ALA A 146 -6.99 11.91 -14.45
CA ALA A 146 -5.92 12.88 -14.64
C ALA A 146 -4.62 12.22 -15.11
N MET A 147 -4.22 11.11 -14.48
CA MET A 147 -3.03 10.36 -14.86
C MET A 147 -3.19 9.74 -16.25
N LEU A 148 -4.34 9.17 -16.58
CA LEU A 148 -4.63 8.64 -17.91
C LEU A 148 -4.51 9.73 -18.97
N SER A 149 -5.08 10.91 -18.72
CA SER A 149 -4.96 12.06 -19.62
C SER A 149 -3.50 12.49 -19.83
N ALA A 150 -2.70 12.53 -18.75
CA ALA A 150 -1.28 12.86 -18.83
C ALA A 150 -0.48 11.81 -19.63
N LEU A 151 -0.78 10.52 -19.46
CA LEU A 151 -0.17 9.43 -20.22
C LEU A 151 -0.53 9.47 -21.70
N GLN A 152 -1.79 9.74 -22.05
CA GLN A 152 -2.25 9.91 -23.44
C GLN A 152 -1.57 11.13 -24.10
N ALA A 153 -1.45 12.23 -23.36
CA ALA A 153 -0.68 13.39 -23.83
C ALA A 153 0.79 13.04 -24.05
N GLY A 154 1.38 12.24 -23.15
CA GLY A 154 2.74 11.70 -23.28
C GLY A 154 2.91 10.78 -24.50
N GLU A 155 1.92 9.96 -24.83
CA GLU A 155 1.94 9.14 -26.05
C GLU A 155 1.92 10.02 -27.29
N THR A 156 1.06 11.06 -27.31
CA THR A 156 0.98 12.04 -28.40
C THR A 156 2.31 12.81 -28.54
N ALA A 157 2.94 13.20 -27.44
CA ALA A 157 4.24 13.87 -27.43
C ALA A 157 5.44 12.92 -27.67
N SER A 158 5.17 11.64 -28.01
CA SER A 158 6.18 10.62 -28.25
C SER A 158 7.07 10.25 -27.04
N LEU A 159 6.66 10.57 -25.83
CA LEU A 159 7.29 10.08 -24.60
C LEU A 159 6.91 8.63 -24.35
N VAL A 160 5.61 8.34 -24.32
CA VAL A 160 5.11 7.00 -23.99
C VAL A 160 5.14 6.11 -25.23
N ARG A 161 5.67 4.88 -25.07
CA ARG A 161 5.72 3.92 -26.16
C ARG A 161 4.34 3.36 -26.49
N PRO A 162 4.01 3.09 -27.76
CA PRO A 162 2.71 2.57 -28.16
C PRO A 162 2.50 1.11 -27.68
N GLY A 163 1.24 0.70 -27.63
CA GLY A 163 0.83 -0.67 -27.35
C GLY A 163 0.77 -1.01 -25.85
N LEU A 164 0.83 -0.02 -24.97
CA LEU A 164 0.55 -0.17 -23.55
C LEU A 164 -0.95 0.02 -23.28
N ASP A 165 -1.46 -0.74 -22.32
CA ASP A 165 -2.79 -0.49 -21.76
C ASP A 165 -2.71 0.71 -20.80
N LEU A 166 -2.96 1.93 -21.33
CA LEU A 166 -2.82 3.16 -20.58
C LEU A 166 -3.76 3.27 -19.38
N PRO A 167 -5.00 2.81 -19.40
CA PRO A 167 -5.85 2.67 -18.21
C PRO A 167 -5.17 1.90 -17.08
N ILE A 168 -4.64 0.71 -17.34
CA ILE A 168 -3.93 -0.11 -16.35
C ILE A 168 -2.64 0.55 -15.89
N VAL A 169 -1.89 1.18 -16.80
CA VAL A 169 -0.69 1.96 -16.45
C VAL A 169 -1.04 3.13 -15.53
N SER A 170 -2.13 3.86 -15.82
CA SER A 170 -2.63 4.94 -14.99
C SER A 170 -2.96 4.46 -13.57
N ASP A 171 -3.66 3.35 -13.47
CA ASP A 171 -4.01 2.73 -12.19
C ASP A 171 -2.77 2.34 -11.41
N ARG A 172 -1.79 1.74 -12.09
CA ARG A 172 -0.49 1.38 -11.50
C ARG A 172 0.25 2.58 -10.95
N PHE A 173 0.34 3.69 -11.70
CA PHE A 173 0.95 4.93 -11.21
C PHE A 173 0.24 5.47 -9.97
N CYS A 174 -1.08 5.61 -10.04
CA CYS A 174 -1.85 6.15 -8.94
C CYS A 174 -1.71 5.31 -7.67
N GLN A 175 -1.83 3.99 -7.77
CA GLN A 175 -1.71 3.11 -6.61
C GLN A 175 -0.30 3.11 -6.02
N THR A 176 0.75 3.08 -6.86
CA THR A 176 2.13 3.20 -6.39
C THR A 176 2.34 4.49 -5.60
N MET A 177 1.81 5.61 -6.07
CA MET A 177 1.93 6.90 -5.37
C MET A 177 1.08 6.96 -4.09
N LEU A 178 -0.11 6.36 -4.09
CA LEU A 178 -0.95 6.27 -2.89
C LEU A 178 -0.29 5.43 -1.79
N HIS A 179 0.45 4.38 -2.15
CA HIS A 179 1.16 3.54 -1.19
C HIS A 179 2.24 4.29 -0.40
N VAL A 180 2.71 5.46 -0.88
CA VAL A 180 3.62 6.32 -0.12
C VAL A 180 3.01 6.74 1.22
N GLY A 181 1.69 6.94 1.26
CA GLY A 181 0.96 7.26 2.49
C GLY A 181 0.80 6.10 3.48
N LEU A 182 1.14 4.88 3.09
CA LEU A 182 1.01 3.71 3.97
C LEU A 182 2.17 3.52 4.95
N ASN A 183 3.05 4.50 5.09
CA ASN A 183 4.21 4.49 6.00
C ASN A 183 5.18 3.29 5.81
N LEU A 184 5.15 2.62 4.66
CA LEU A 184 6.05 1.51 4.34
C LEU A 184 7.51 1.97 4.21
N PHE A 185 7.74 3.25 4.03
CA PHE A 185 9.03 3.86 3.76
C PHE A 185 9.69 4.48 4.99
N HIS A 186 9.11 4.32 6.19
CA HIS A 186 9.66 4.74 7.49
C HIS A 186 10.30 6.13 7.46
N SER A 187 9.51 7.17 7.55
CA SER A 187 9.95 8.57 7.63
C SER A 187 10.80 9.05 6.44
N SER A 188 10.85 8.32 5.33
CA SER A 188 11.47 8.83 4.11
C SER A 188 10.62 9.95 3.51
N PRO A 189 11.23 11.06 3.03
CA PRO A 189 10.47 12.12 2.40
C PRO A 189 9.64 11.59 1.21
N PRO A 190 8.34 11.90 1.14
CA PRO A 190 7.47 11.42 0.06
C PRO A 190 8.01 11.72 -1.34
N ASP A 191 8.61 12.89 -1.54
CA ASP A 191 9.21 13.29 -2.81
C ASP A 191 10.34 12.37 -3.25
N LYS A 192 11.18 11.90 -2.32
CA LYS A 192 12.27 10.97 -2.66
C LYS A 192 11.73 9.62 -3.09
N VAL A 193 10.67 9.15 -2.42
CA VAL A 193 9.99 7.89 -2.78
C VAL A 193 9.35 8.04 -4.17
N ALA A 194 8.57 9.10 -4.38
CA ALA A 194 7.90 9.40 -5.64
C ALA A 194 8.89 9.54 -6.80
N THR A 195 10.03 10.19 -6.58
CA THR A 195 11.10 10.32 -7.60
C THR A 195 11.64 8.96 -8.02
N ILE A 196 11.97 8.08 -7.06
CA ILE A 196 12.50 6.75 -7.38
C ILE A 196 11.45 5.92 -8.12
N GLN A 197 10.23 5.88 -7.60
CA GLN A 197 9.17 5.03 -8.15
C GLN A 197 8.67 5.52 -9.51
N SER A 198 8.42 6.83 -9.68
CA SER A 198 8.03 7.38 -10.98
C SER A 198 9.13 7.22 -12.04
N GLY A 199 10.41 7.39 -11.64
CA GLY A 199 11.54 7.13 -12.52
C GLY A 199 11.60 5.68 -12.98
N ILE A 200 11.33 4.71 -12.09
CA ILE A 200 11.25 3.29 -12.46
C ILE A 200 10.07 3.03 -13.39
N LEU A 201 8.89 3.59 -13.11
CA LEU A 201 7.71 3.41 -13.97
C LEU A 201 7.92 4.00 -15.36
N LEU A 202 8.55 5.16 -15.46
CA LEU A 202 8.84 5.83 -16.73
C LEU A 202 9.94 5.12 -17.52
N HIS A 203 11.09 4.90 -16.92
CA HIS A 203 12.30 4.48 -17.64
C HIS A 203 12.64 2.99 -17.47
N GLY A 204 11.95 2.29 -16.57
CA GLY A 204 12.24 0.90 -16.21
C GLY A 204 13.52 0.77 -15.37
N ILE A 205 13.58 -0.31 -14.59
CA ILE A 205 14.75 -0.59 -13.76
C ILE A 205 15.88 -1.27 -14.57
N ALA A 206 15.56 -1.97 -15.66
CA ALA A 206 16.55 -2.71 -16.46
C ALA A 206 17.23 -1.81 -17.49
N VAL A 207 18.57 -1.84 -17.58
CA VAL A 207 19.31 -1.20 -18.67
C VAL A 207 18.93 -1.81 -20.01
N LYS A 208 18.89 -3.14 -20.07
CA LYS A 208 18.40 -3.92 -21.22
C LYS A 208 17.54 -5.06 -20.67
N SER A 209 16.25 -5.03 -20.96
CA SER A 209 15.34 -6.10 -20.53
C SER A 209 15.43 -7.28 -21.52
N PRO A 210 15.58 -8.53 -21.03
CA PRO A 210 15.42 -9.71 -21.84
C PRO A 210 14.02 -9.80 -22.46
N ARG A 211 13.88 -10.62 -23.49
CA ARG A 211 12.55 -10.94 -24.05
C ARG A 211 11.72 -11.72 -23.02
N SER A 212 10.41 -11.55 -23.04
CA SER A 212 9.51 -12.25 -22.11
C SER A 212 9.67 -13.78 -22.16
N ALA A 213 9.90 -14.33 -23.36
CA ALA A 213 10.14 -15.77 -23.53
C ALA A 213 11.46 -16.28 -22.90
N ASP A 214 12.47 -15.42 -22.80
CA ASP A 214 13.74 -15.75 -22.15
C ASP A 214 13.58 -15.67 -20.63
N LEU A 215 12.86 -14.66 -20.12
CA LEU A 215 12.51 -14.52 -18.71
C LEU A 215 11.69 -15.73 -18.20
N ASP A 216 10.73 -16.23 -19.00
CA ASP A 216 9.93 -17.42 -18.66
C ASP A 216 10.77 -18.71 -18.50
N LYS A 217 11.98 -18.73 -19.01
CA LYS A 217 12.92 -19.87 -18.97
C LYS A 217 14.06 -19.65 -17.97
N SER A 218 14.13 -18.49 -17.31
CA SER A 218 15.19 -18.20 -16.34
C SER A 218 15.12 -19.16 -15.15
N ASN A 219 16.27 -19.48 -14.56
CA ASN A 219 16.34 -20.36 -13.39
C ASN A 219 15.54 -19.78 -12.22
N ALA A 220 15.55 -18.44 -12.02
CA ALA A 220 14.77 -17.79 -10.98
C ALA A 220 13.26 -17.98 -11.18
N PHE A 221 12.76 -17.76 -12.41
CA PHE A 221 11.34 -17.92 -12.70
C PHE A 221 10.87 -19.38 -12.53
N LEU A 222 11.66 -20.33 -13.02
CA LEU A 222 11.36 -21.76 -12.89
C LEU A 222 11.38 -22.20 -11.42
N ALA A 223 12.38 -21.77 -10.63
CA ALA A 223 12.46 -22.08 -9.21
C ALA A 223 11.23 -21.59 -8.44
N VAL A 224 10.81 -20.33 -8.64
CA VAL A 224 9.60 -19.78 -8.02
C VAL A 224 8.35 -20.52 -8.46
N LYS A 225 8.24 -20.85 -9.75
CA LYS A 225 7.11 -21.60 -10.28
C LYS A 225 6.94 -22.96 -9.59
N GLU A 226 8.03 -23.65 -9.28
CA GLU A 226 7.97 -24.91 -8.53
C GLU A 226 7.52 -24.69 -7.08
N VAL A 227 8.02 -23.66 -6.40
CA VAL A 227 7.55 -23.30 -5.04
C VAL A 227 6.04 -22.97 -5.05
N VAL A 228 5.60 -22.13 -5.97
CA VAL A 228 4.18 -21.74 -6.08
C VAL A 228 3.25 -22.91 -6.37
N LYS A 229 3.70 -23.94 -7.07
CA LYS A 229 2.90 -25.17 -7.29
C LYS A 229 2.59 -25.91 -5.99
N THR A 230 3.44 -25.80 -4.97
CA THR A 230 3.23 -26.45 -3.68
C THR A 230 2.21 -25.71 -2.80
N TRP A 231 1.84 -24.49 -3.16
CA TRP A 231 0.92 -23.70 -2.38
C TRP A 231 -0.51 -24.19 -2.50
N PRO A 232 -1.28 -24.24 -1.39
CA PRO A 232 -2.66 -24.67 -1.44
C PRO A 232 -3.49 -23.71 -2.33
N ARG A 233 -4.45 -24.27 -3.02
CA ARG A 233 -5.51 -23.46 -3.63
C ARG A 233 -6.50 -23.08 -2.54
N SER A 234 -6.83 -21.80 -2.41
CA SER A 234 -7.60 -21.22 -1.32
C SER A 234 -9.02 -21.81 -1.13
N ASP A 235 -9.52 -22.60 -2.07
CA ASP A 235 -10.93 -22.97 -2.17
C ASP A 235 -11.34 -24.23 -1.39
N VAL A 236 -10.40 -24.95 -0.80
CA VAL A 236 -10.69 -26.20 -0.10
C VAL A 236 -10.33 -26.10 1.37
N VAL A 237 -11.24 -25.53 2.17
CA VAL A 237 -11.14 -25.61 3.63
C VAL A 237 -11.93 -26.83 4.09
N ASP A 238 -11.21 -27.79 4.67
CA ASP A 238 -11.84 -28.94 5.31
C ASP A 238 -12.56 -28.49 6.59
N ARG A 239 -13.89 -28.40 6.50
CA ARG A 239 -14.74 -28.03 7.65
C ARG A 239 -14.78 -29.11 8.72
N SER A 240 -14.32 -30.33 8.44
CA SER A 240 -14.23 -31.40 9.43
C SER A 240 -13.08 -31.15 10.41
N ASP A 241 -11.98 -30.50 9.96
CA ASP A 241 -10.94 -29.97 10.85
C ASP A 241 -11.35 -28.59 11.37
N ARG A 242 -11.94 -28.61 12.57
CA ARG A 242 -12.46 -27.41 13.23
C ARG A 242 -11.39 -26.33 13.45
N ALA A 243 -10.13 -26.71 13.67
CA ALA A 243 -9.03 -25.77 13.87
C ALA A 243 -8.64 -25.09 12.55
N SER A 244 -8.52 -25.84 11.46
CA SER A 244 -8.27 -25.29 10.12
C SER A 244 -9.43 -24.41 9.65
N TRP A 245 -10.67 -24.82 9.90
CA TRP A 245 -11.84 -23.98 9.62
C TRP A 245 -11.80 -22.64 10.36
N LEU A 246 -11.56 -22.67 11.68
CA LEU A 246 -11.46 -21.44 12.49
C LEU A 246 -10.30 -20.54 12.05
N ARG A 247 -9.14 -21.12 11.71
CA ARG A 247 -8.01 -20.33 11.15
C ARG A 247 -8.41 -19.62 9.85
N SER A 248 -9.13 -20.33 8.96
CA SER A 248 -9.60 -19.74 7.71
C SER A 248 -10.59 -18.59 7.93
N VAL A 249 -11.57 -18.76 8.81
CA VAL A 249 -12.52 -17.70 9.16
C VAL A 249 -11.81 -16.51 9.79
N ALA A 250 -10.92 -16.74 10.74
CA ALA A 250 -10.19 -15.68 11.41
C ALA A 250 -9.26 -14.93 10.45
N ARG A 251 -8.58 -15.64 9.56
CA ARG A 251 -7.76 -15.05 8.50
C ARG A 251 -8.58 -14.05 7.67
N THR A 252 -9.75 -14.46 7.21
CA THR A 252 -10.63 -13.59 6.42
C THR A 252 -11.13 -12.39 7.23
N GLU A 253 -11.55 -12.59 8.48
CA GLU A 253 -11.99 -11.48 9.33
C GLU A 253 -10.83 -10.50 9.65
N PHE A 254 -9.63 -11.00 9.93
CA PHE A 254 -8.45 -10.15 10.15
C PHE A 254 -8.03 -9.39 8.88
N GLY A 255 -8.04 -10.06 7.72
CA GLY A 255 -7.72 -9.43 6.45
C GLY A 255 -8.76 -8.38 6.05
N ARG A 256 -10.04 -8.65 6.29
CA ARG A 256 -11.16 -7.79 5.89
C ARG A 256 -11.34 -6.57 6.79
N ARG A 257 -11.32 -6.76 8.11
CA ARG A 257 -11.62 -5.72 9.12
C ARG A 257 -10.37 -5.12 9.77
N GLY A 258 -9.24 -5.80 9.69
CA GLY A 258 -8.04 -5.53 10.48
C GLY A 258 -7.99 -6.34 11.77
N TYR A 259 -6.77 -6.78 12.12
CA TYR A 259 -6.54 -7.57 13.33
C TYR A 259 -6.96 -6.83 14.61
N GLU A 260 -6.60 -5.56 14.71
CA GLU A 260 -6.81 -4.77 15.94
C GLU A 260 -8.29 -4.73 16.34
N VAL A 261 -9.18 -4.48 15.40
CA VAL A 261 -10.61 -4.28 15.68
C VAL A 261 -11.42 -5.58 15.70
N THR A 262 -10.92 -6.66 15.10
CA THR A 262 -11.60 -7.96 15.08
C THR A 262 -11.53 -8.62 16.45
N THR A 263 -12.68 -8.97 17.01
CA THR A 263 -12.78 -9.68 18.30
C THR A 263 -12.97 -11.18 18.11
N VAL A 264 -12.70 -11.97 19.16
CA VAL A 264 -13.01 -13.42 19.15
C VAL A 264 -14.52 -13.66 18.99
N ARG A 265 -15.35 -12.72 19.42
CA ARG A 265 -16.81 -12.76 19.20
C ARG A 265 -17.18 -12.63 17.73
N ASP A 266 -16.49 -11.76 16.98
CA ASP A 266 -16.69 -11.61 15.54
C ASP A 266 -16.30 -12.87 14.80
N ILE A 267 -15.17 -13.47 15.14
CA ILE A 267 -14.71 -14.76 14.59
C ILE A 267 -15.71 -15.86 14.90
N ALA A 268 -16.21 -15.93 16.14
CA ALA A 268 -17.19 -16.93 16.55
C ALA A 268 -18.51 -16.78 15.77
N ALA A 269 -19.00 -15.54 15.61
CA ALA A 269 -20.20 -15.23 14.84
C ALA A 269 -20.03 -15.64 13.36
N ALA A 270 -18.90 -15.28 12.75
CA ALA A 270 -18.58 -15.64 11.36
C ALA A 270 -18.43 -17.15 11.14
N ALA A 271 -17.92 -17.87 12.18
CA ALA A 271 -17.79 -19.33 12.14
C ALA A 271 -19.10 -20.09 12.48
N GLY A 272 -20.16 -19.40 12.92
CA GLY A 272 -21.38 -20.03 13.41
C GLY A 272 -21.18 -20.79 14.74
N LEU A 273 -20.27 -20.34 15.60
CA LEU A 273 -19.88 -20.99 16.85
C LEU A 273 -20.08 -20.10 18.07
N GLY A 274 -20.21 -20.72 19.24
CA GLY A 274 -20.14 -19.97 20.49
C GLY A 274 -18.68 -19.58 20.85
N THR A 275 -18.49 -18.42 21.44
CA THR A 275 -17.19 -17.85 21.81
C THR A 275 -16.34 -18.83 22.66
N GLY A 276 -16.95 -19.53 23.63
CA GLY A 276 -16.25 -20.53 24.44
C GLY A 276 -15.73 -21.73 23.64
N SER A 277 -16.40 -22.08 22.53
CA SER A 277 -15.93 -23.14 21.63
C SER A 277 -14.74 -22.69 20.81
N VAL A 278 -14.69 -21.41 20.45
CA VAL A 278 -13.55 -20.83 19.73
C VAL A 278 -12.31 -20.82 20.62
N TYR A 279 -12.38 -20.29 21.86
CA TYR A 279 -11.25 -20.31 22.81
C TYR A 279 -10.68 -21.70 23.07
N ARG A 280 -11.54 -22.72 23.14
CA ARG A 280 -11.11 -24.11 23.37
C ARG A 280 -10.28 -24.67 22.22
N VAL A 281 -10.52 -24.20 21.01
CA VAL A 281 -9.85 -24.70 19.79
C VAL A 281 -8.58 -23.92 19.48
N ILE A 282 -8.61 -22.60 19.67
CA ILE A 282 -7.54 -21.70 19.19
C ILE A 282 -6.67 -21.08 20.29
N GLY A 283 -7.05 -21.25 21.57
CA GLY A 283 -6.37 -20.57 22.68
C GLY A 283 -6.68 -19.08 22.71
N SER A 284 -5.75 -18.24 22.31
CA SER A 284 -5.89 -16.78 22.26
C SER A 284 -6.01 -16.25 20.81
N LYS A 285 -6.43 -14.99 20.70
CA LYS A 285 -6.47 -14.28 19.40
C LYS A 285 -5.05 -14.12 18.82
N GLU A 286 -4.06 -13.90 19.69
CA GLU A 286 -2.65 -13.77 19.37
C GLU A 286 -2.06 -15.10 18.86
N GLU A 287 -2.38 -16.21 19.51
CA GLU A 287 -1.96 -17.56 19.08
C GLU A 287 -2.54 -17.90 17.71
N LEU A 288 -3.81 -17.56 17.48
CA LEU A 288 -4.48 -17.74 16.20
C LEU A 288 -3.79 -16.95 15.09
N LEU A 289 -3.55 -15.65 15.30
CA LEU A 289 -2.81 -14.81 14.38
C LEU A 289 -1.42 -15.36 14.10
N THR A 290 -0.69 -15.74 15.16
CA THR A 290 0.66 -16.33 15.06
C THR A 290 0.64 -17.59 14.19
N SER A 291 -0.36 -18.46 14.34
CA SER A 291 -0.47 -19.68 13.54
C SER A 291 -0.72 -19.39 12.06
N ILE A 292 -1.62 -18.44 11.76
CA ILE A 292 -1.92 -18.01 10.39
C ILE A 292 -0.67 -17.42 9.72
N MET A 293 -0.02 -16.49 10.39
CA MET A 293 1.11 -15.75 9.80
C MET A 293 2.40 -16.56 9.74
N ARG A 294 2.57 -17.55 10.60
CA ARG A 294 3.72 -18.48 10.50
C ARG A 294 3.67 -19.27 9.21
N GLU A 295 2.53 -19.86 8.90
CA GLU A 295 2.34 -20.63 7.67
C GLU A 295 2.55 -19.77 6.41
N PHE A 296 2.02 -18.56 6.41
CA PHE A 296 2.25 -17.60 5.34
C PHE A 296 3.73 -17.21 5.21
N SER A 297 4.38 -16.88 6.34
CA SER A 297 5.78 -16.46 6.37
C SER A 297 6.73 -17.55 5.85
N GLU A 298 6.51 -18.82 6.23
CA GLU A 298 7.30 -19.94 5.75
C GLU A 298 7.24 -20.06 4.23
N ARG A 299 6.06 -19.92 3.64
CA ARG A 299 5.86 -19.95 2.19
C ARG A 299 6.49 -18.75 1.48
N ALA A 300 6.31 -17.56 2.03
CA ALA A 300 6.90 -16.34 1.48
C ALA A 300 8.43 -16.40 1.52
N ILE A 301 9.02 -16.88 2.62
CA ILE A 301 10.46 -17.08 2.78
C ILE A 301 10.98 -18.11 1.76
N ALA A 302 10.28 -19.23 1.59
CA ALA A 302 10.66 -20.25 0.59
C ALA A 302 10.66 -19.66 -0.82
N GLY A 303 9.64 -18.87 -1.17
CA GLY A 303 9.57 -18.18 -2.45
C GLY A 303 10.72 -17.19 -2.66
N TRP A 304 10.98 -16.31 -1.70
CA TRP A 304 12.08 -15.37 -1.78
C TRP A 304 13.46 -16.04 -1.78
N SER A 305 13.62 -17.15 -1.04
CA SER A 305 14.85 -17.93 -1.07
C SER A 305 15.08 -18.55 -2.44
N ALA A 306 14.03 -19.04 -3.10
CA ALA A 306 14.11 -19.55 -4.47
C ALA A 306 14.50 -18.46 -5.48
N VAL A 307 13.96 -17.23 -5.33
CA VAL A 307 14.35 -16.08 -6.15
C VAL A 307 15.83 -15.75 -5.97
N LEU A 308 16.22 -15.45 -4.74
CA LEU A 308 17.54 -14.87 -4.44
C LEU A 308 18.67 -15.90 -4.53
N GLY A 309 18.38 -17.17 -4.21
CA GLY A 309 19.34 -18.27 -4.29
C GLY A 309 19.56 -18.86 -5.69
N SER A 310 18.78 -18.43 -6.70
CA SER A 310 18.92 -18.90 -8.06
C SER A 310 20.19 -18.38 -8.74
N ASP A 311 20.79 -19.20 -9.59
CA ASP A 311 21.84 -18.76 -10.52
C ASP A 311 21.20 -18.04 -11.71
N SER A 312 20.91 -16.78 -11.51
CA SER A 312 20.22 -15.89 -12.45
C SER A 312 20.70 -14.46 -12.31
N THR A 313 20.54 -13.68 -13.37
CA THR A 313 20.83 -12.25 -13.33
C THR A 313 19.86 -11.51 -12.39
N THR A 314 20.25 -10.34 -11.89
CA THR A 314 19.38 -9.50 -11.05
C THR A 314 18.04 -9.18 -11.73
N ILE A 315 18.03 -8.97 -13.05
CA ILE A 315 16.78 -8.70 -13.80
C ILE A 315 15.85 -9.92 -13.78
N GLU A 316 16.39 -11.12 -14.00
CA GLU A 316 15.62 -12.37 -13.95
C GLU A 316 15.07 -12.64 -12.55
N LYS A 317 15.85 -12.33 -11.50
CA LYS A 317 15.40 -12.40 -10.11
C LYS A 317 14.27 -11.42 -9.82
N LEU A 318 14.36 -10.19 -10.30
CA LEU A 318 13.30 -9.19 -10.15
C LEU A 318 12.01 -9.58 -10.90
N ASP A 319 12.14 -10.16 -12.11
CA ASP A 319 11.01 -10.73 -12.84
C ASP A 319 10.33 -11.86 -12.06
N ALA A 320 11.13 -12.77 -11.53
CA ALA A 320 10.63 -13.88 -10.71
C ALA A 320 10.01 -13.40 -9.40
N ALA A 321 10.52 -12.32 -8.80
CA ALA A 321 9.93 -11.68 -7.63
C ALA A 321 8.53 -11.10 -7.94
N CYS A 322 8.33 -10.48 -9.10
CA CYS A 322 7.00 -10.05 -9.53
C CYS A 322 6.05 -11.25 -9.64
N TRP A 323 6.48 -12.36 -10.26
CA TRP A 323 5.67 -13.57 -10.34
C TRP A 323 5.32 -14.15 -8.96
N LEU A 324 6.28 -14.15 -8.04
CA LEU A 324 6.06 -14.56 -6.66
C LEU A 324 4.97 -13.72 -6.00
N GLN A 325 5.08 -12.38 -6.10
CA GLN A 325 4.14 -11.45 -5.48
C GLN A 325 2.73 -11.52 -6.10
N ILE A 326 2.62 -11.70 -7.41
CA ILE A 326 1.33 -11.93 -8.08
C ILE A 326 0.64 -13.16 -7.49
N ASN A 327 1.38 -14.26 -7.29
CA ASN A 327 0.81 -15.47 -6.69
C ASN A 327 0.51 -15.33 -5.18
N VAL A 328 1.26 -14.48 -4.45
CA VAL A 328 0.91 -14.09 -3.08
C VAL A 328 -0.43 -13.36 -3.07
N MET A 329 -0.63 -12.39 -3.97
CA MET A 329 -1.89 -11.65 -4.09
C MET A 329 -3.07 -12.54 -4.45
N GLU A 330 -2.88 -13.54 -5.31
CA GLU A 330 -3.96 -14.47 -5.68
C GLU A 330 -4.33 -15.46 -4.57
N ARG A 331 -3.36 -15.88 -3.75
CA ARG A 331 -3.54 -17.02 -2.85
C ARG A 331 -3.55 -16.67 -1.37
N PHE A 332 -2.93 -15.56 -1.01
CA PHE A 332 -2.70 -15.12 0.38
C PHE A 332 -3.05 -13.64 0.58
N TYR A 333 -4.11 -13.19 -0.08
CA TYR A 333 -4.51 -11.77 -0.04
C TYR A 333 -4.80 -11.28 1.37
N ASP A 334 -5.51 -12.09 2.17
CA ASP A 334 -5.84 -11.74 3.55
C ASP A 334 -4.59 -11.64 4.41
N GLU A 335 -3.67 -12.62 4.31
CA GLU A 335 -2.40 -12.62 5.02
C GLU A 335 -1.51 -11.45 4.59
N PHE A 336 -1.51 -11.13 3.30
CA PHE A 336 -0.78 -9.97 2.78
C PHE A 336 -1.33 -8.66 3.37
N ARG A 337 -2.65 -8.48 3.45
CA ARG A 337 -3.27 -7.31 4.11
C ARG A 337 -2.91 -7.22 5.60
N ILE A 338 -2.95 -8.34 6.32
CA ILE A 338 -2.51 -8.42 7.73
C ILE A 338 -1.05 -7.99 7.85
N GLN A 339 -0.18 -8.51 6.97
CA GLN A 339 1.24 -8.17 6.94
C GLN A 339 1.48 -6.68 6.65
N LEU A 340 0.77 -6.09 5.71
CA LEU A 340 0.87 -4.65 5.43
C LEU A 340 0.53 -3.81 6.66
N ALA A 341 -0.43 -4.21 7.46
CA ALA A 341 -0.75 -3.54 8.73
C ALA A 341 0.43 -3.56 9.70
N TRP A 342 1.18 -4.67 9.78
CA TRP A 342 2.35 -4.78 10.66
C TRP A 342 3.56 -3.99 10.18
N LEU A 343 3.78 -3.95 8.88
CA LEU A 343 4.90 -3.16 8.32
C LEU A 343 4.79 -1.67 8.61
N ARG A 344 3.59 -1.19 8.97
CA ARG A 344 3.32 0.22 9.34
C ARG A 344 3.61 0.52 10.79
N GLN A 345 3.53 -0.48 11.68
CA GLN A 345 3.83 -0.31 13.11
C GLN A 345 5.34 -0.36 13.34
N VAL A 346 5.84 0.57 14.13
CA VAL A 346 7.26 0.62 14.50
C VAL A 346 7.34 0.83 16.01
N PRO A 347 7.90 -0.14 16.77
CA PRO A 347 8.26 -1.50 16.38
C PRO A 347 7.04 -2.41 16.20
N PRO A 348 7.11 -3.50 15.44
CA PRO A 348 6.02 -4.46 15.34
C PRO A 348 5.75 -5.10 16.71
N GLU A 349 4.50 -5.14 17.12
CA GLU A 349 4.07 -5.64 18.43
C GLU A 349 4.36 -7.14 18.67
N ILE A 350 4.64 -7.91 17.60
CA ILE A 350 4.88 -9.35 17.69
C ILE A 350 6.22 -9.72 17.03
N PRO A 351 7.34 -9.67 17.79
CA PRO A 351 8.67 -10.00 17.27
C PRO A 351 8.84 -11.46 16.85
N SER A 352 7.97 -12.37 17.34
CA SER A 352 8.17 -13.82 17.25
C SER A 352 7.63 -14.47 15.97
N LEU A 353 7.05 -13.72 15.04
CA LEU A 353 6.44 -14.29 13.83
C LEU A 353 7.43 -14.68 12.73
N GLY A 354 8.71 -14.74 13.01
CA GLY A 354 9.72 -15.37 12.15
C GLY A 354 9.93 -14.69 10.79
N TRP A 355 9.22 -13.59 10.50
CA TRP A 355 9.36 -12.91 9.24
C TRP A 355 10.53 -11.94 9.25
N SER A 356 11.55 -12.30 8.50
CA SER A 356 12.80 -11.55 8.43
C SER A 356 12.78 -10.48 7.33
N PHE A 357 11.78 -9.56 7.37
CA PHE A 357 11.76 -8.44 6.41
C PHE A 357 13.08 -7.65 6.40
N PRO A 358 13.73 -7.38 7.53
CA PRO A 358 15.06 -6.79 7.54
C PRO A 358 16.13 -7.64 6.82
N GLN A 359 16.06 -8.97 6.93
CA GLN A 359 16.98 -9.88 6.25
C GLN A 359 16.71 -9.90 4.74
N LEU A 360 15.44 -9.93 4.33
CA LEU A 360 15.05 -9.80 2.93
C LEU A 360 15.55 -8.48 2.33
N LEU A 361 15.33 -7.36 3.02
CA LEU A 361 15.85 -6.05 2.58
C LEU A 361 17.37 -6.05 2.47
N LYS A 362 18.08 -6.67 3.41
CA LYS A 362 19.54 -6.78 3.35
C LYS A 362 19.99 -7.58 2.12
N ALA A 363 19.37 -8.73 1.85
CA ALA A 363 19.68 -9.56 0.71
C ALA A 363 19.35 -8.85 -0.62
N LEU A 364 18.20 -8.20 -0.70
CA LEU A 364 17.80 -7.44 -1.88
C LEU A 364 18.75 -6.24 -2.14
N ARG A 365 19.18 -5.53 -1.10
CA ARG A 365 20.19 -4.46 -1.24
C ARG A 365 21.49 -4.96 -1.86
N ALA A 366 21.96 -6.13 -1.43
CA ALA A 366 23.16 -6.75 -1.99
C ALA A 366 22.95 -7.12 -3.48
N GLU A 367 21.80 -7.70 -3.80
CA GLU A 367 21.43 -8.06 -5.19
C GLU A 367 21.32 -6.83 -6.09
N LEU A 368 20.67 -5.76 -5.64
CA LEU A 368 20.57 -4.52 -6.40
C LEU A 368 21.94 -3.86 -6.63
N ALA A 369 22.81 -3.88 -5.62
CA ALA A 369 24.17 -3.36 -5.76
C ALA A 369 24.99 -4.19 -6.78
N ALA A 370 24.83 -5.51 -6.77
CA ALA A 370 25.45 -6.38 -7.77
C ALA A 370 24.93 -6.09 -9.19
N GLY A 371 23.63 -5.90 -9.35
CA GLY A 371 22.99 -5.57 -10.63
C GLY A 371 23.47 -4.23 -11.22
N VAL A 372 23.64 -3.20 -10.38
CA VAL A 372 24.18 -1.91 -10.82
C VAL A 372 25.67 -2.04 -11.17
N LYS A 373 26.46 -2.77 -10.36
CA LYS A 373 27.88 -3.03 -10.66
C LYS A 373 28.07 -3.79 -11.99
N ALA A 374 27.15 -4.69 -12.31
CA ALA A 374 27.12 -5.42 -13.58
C ALA A 374 26.55 -4.60 -14.76
N ALA A 375 26.24 -3.32 -14.56
CA ALA A 375 25.57 -2.44 -15.54
C ALA A 375 24.22 -2.98 -16.09
N ASN A 376 23.54 -3.79 -15.31
CA ASN A 376 22.23 -4.36 -15.66
C ASN A 376 21.05 -3.51 -15.20
N LEU A 377 21.22 -2.72 -14.12
CA LEU A 377 20.17 -1.92 -13.50
C LEU A 377 20.43 -0.42 -13.62
N ARG A 378 19.34 0.32 -13.81
CA ARG A 378 19.26 1.79 -13.69
C ARG A 378 18.69 2.12 -12.33
N LEU A 379 19.52 2.29 -11.35
CA LEU A 379 19.10 2.64 -10.01
C LEU A 379 20.18 3.47 -9.33
N ASP A 380 19.83 4.68 -8.94
CA ASP A 380 20.71 5.52 -8.13
C ASP A 380 20.77 4.96 -6.71
N ARG A 381 21.99 4.93 -6.14
CA ARG A 381 22.23 4.49 -4.76
C ARG A 381 21.56 3.15 -4.41
N PRO A 382 21.81 2.07 -5.15
CA PRO A 382 21.10 0.78 -5.03
C PRO A 382 21.27 0.12 -3.64
N SER A 383 22.30 0.47 -2.89
CA SER A 383 22.59 -0.07 -1.56
C SER A 383 21.80 0.59 -0.43
N THR A 384 20.97 1.59 -0.71
CA THR A 384 20.16 2.25 0.32
C THR A 384 18.94 1.41 0.72
N GLY A 385 18.53 1.51 1.99
CA GLY A 385 17.31 0.87 2.46
C GLY A 385 16.08 1.41 1.74
N LEU A 386 16.06 2.69 1.37
CA LEU A 386 14.98 3.31 0.62
C LEU A 386 14.85 2.72 -0.79
N ALA A 387 15.94 2.60 -1.55
CA ALA A 387 15.91 2.02 -2.88
C ALA A 387 15.37 0.57 -2.85
N ALA A 388 15.85 -0.25 -1.90
CA ALA A 388 15.37 -1.62 -1.76
C ALA A 388 13.87 -1.68 -1.40
N ARG A 389 13.36 -0.78 -0.54
CA ARG A 389 11.93 -0.68 -0.22
C ARG A 389 11.10 -0.26 -1.43
N CYS A 390 11.55 0.73 -2.19
CA CYS A 390 10.89 1.12 -3.43
C CYS A 390 10.83 -0.04 -4.42
N VAL A 391 11.93 -0.78 -4.60
CA VAL A 391 11.98 -1.92 -5.52
C VAL A 391 11.07 -3.06 -5.07
N ILE A 392 11.06 -3.41 -3.77
CA ILE A 392 10.20 -4.48 -3.27
C ILE A 392 8.71 -4.13 -3.44
N GLU A 393 8.34 -2.88 -3.17
CA GLU A 393 6.99 -2.39 -3.40
C GLU A 393 6.62 -2.45 -4.90
N MET A 394 7.55 -2.10 -5.79
CA MET A 394 7.34 -2.18 -7.23
C MET A 394 7.13 -3.60 -7.76
N THR A 395 7.55 -4.63 -7.02
CA THR A 395 7.22 -6.03 -7.36
C THR A 395 5.77 -6.40 -7.02
N TRP A 396 5.08 -5.61 -6.20
CA TRP A 396 3.68 -5.84 -5.86
C TRP A 396 2.78 -5.28 -6.96
N ILE A 397 2.05 -6.15 -7.61
CA ILE A 397 1.05 -5.73 -8.57
C ILE A 397 -0.29 -5.61 -7.84
N PRO A 398 -0.97 -4.46 -7.92
CA PRO A 398 -2.27 -4.26 -7.27
C PRO A 398 -3.27 -5.38 -7.59
N GLU A 399 -4.03 -5.78 -6.57
CA GLU A 399 -4.97 -6.91 -6.66
C GLU A 399 -6.04 -6.70 -7.74
N ASN A 400 -6.55 -5.47 -7.88
CA ASN A 400 -7.51 -5.15 -8.93
C ASN A 400 -6.92 -5.37 -10.33
N ILE A 401 -5.65 -5.02 -10.57
CA ILE A 401 -4.95 -5.28 -11.84
C ILE A 401 -4.82 -6.80 -12.07
N VAL A 402 -4.38 -7.53 -11.04
CA VAL A 402 -4.27 -9.01 -11.15
C VAL A 402 -5.62 -9.64 -11.46
N ARG A 403 -6.69 -9.16 -10.84
CA ARG A 403 -8.06 -9.64 -11.06
C ARG A 403 -8.58 -9.32 -12.45
N GLU A 404 -8.24 -8.13 -12.99
CA GLU A 404 -8.71 -7.66 -14.29
C GLU A 404 -8.03 -8.41 -15.46
N ILE A 405 -6.70 -8.56 -15.41
CA ILE A 405 -5.92 -9.12 -16.53
C ILE A 405 -5.34 -10.51 -16.27
N GLY A 406 -5.61 -11.08 -15.09
CA GLY A 406 -5.11 -12.39 -14.66
C GLY A 406 -3.60 -12.39 -14.38
N ALA A 407 -3.10 -13.45 -13.73
CA ALA A 407 -1.70 -13.54 -13.30
C ALA A 407 -0.69 -13.39 -14.45
N ARG A 408 -0.97 -13.97 -15.61
CA ARG A 408 -0.08 -13.85 -16.78
C ARG A 408 -0.08 -12.46 -17.38
N GLY A 409 -1.23 -11.81 -17.48
CA GLY A 409 -1.33 -10.41 -17.88
C GLY A 409 -0.61 -9.49 -16.92
N ALA A 410 -0.79 -9.70 -15.61
CA ALA A 410 -0.11 -8.95 -14.54
C ALA A 410 1.43 -9.11 -14.62
N GLN A 411 1.93 -10.33 -14.90
CA GLN A 411 3.36 -10.55 -15.13
C GLN A 411 3.87 -9.79 -16.36
N GLN A 412 3.13 -9.82 -17.47
CA GLN A 412 3.52 -9.08 -18.66
C GLN A 412 3.48 -7.55 -18.39
N HIS A 413 2.47 -7.07 -17.68
CA HIS A 413 2.39 -5.68 -17.25
C HIS A 413 3.58 -5.27 -16.38
N ALA A 414 3.98 -6.12 -15.40
CA ALA A 414 5.18 -5.89 -14.60
C ALA A 414 6.44 -5.78 -15.47
N ARG A 415 6.62 -6.67 -16.44
CA ARG A 415 7.74 -6.62 -17.39
C ARG A 415 7.75 -5.33 -18.19
N ASP A 416 6.57 -4.89 -18.63
CA ASP A 416 6.44 -3.70 -19.47
C ASP A 416 6.66 -2.41 -18.69
N VAL A 417 6.17 -2.31 -17.46
CA VAL A 417 6.19 -1.06 -16.69
C VAL A 417 7.39 -1.02 -15.74
N PHE A 418 7.64 -2.08 -14.97
CA PHE A 418 8.71 -2.09 -13.96
C PHE A 418 10.09 -2.40 -14.58
N LEU A 419 10.19 -3.40 -15.47
CA LEU A 419 11.50 -3.75 -16.05
C LEU A 419 11.88 -2.82 -17.20
N ARG A 420 10.97 -2.58 -18.15
CA ARG A 420 11.24 -1.86 -19.40
C ARG A 420 10.99 -0.37 -19.28
N GLY A 421 10.00 0.03 -18.46
CA GLY A 421 9.47 1.38 -18.40
C GLY A 421 8.52 1.68 -19.55
N ILE A 422 7.76 2.76 -19.39
CA ILE A 422 6.77 3.18 -20.39
C ILE A 422 7.32 4.18 -21.40
N ALA A 423 8.42 4.88 -21.08
CA ALA A 423 9.02 5.86 -21.99
C ALA A 423 9.69 5.18 -23.19
N LYS A 424 9.60 5.85 -24.35
CA LYS A 424 10.41 5.50 -25.53
C LYS A 424 11.90 5.67 -25.20
N ARG A 425 12.70 4.74 -25.67
CA ARG A 425 14.17 4.79 -25.54
C ARG A 425 14.78 5.35 -26.80
#